data_b7115e6305acbecc8b83755d7c50230f
#
_entry.id   b7115e6305acbecc8b83755d7c50230f
#
_cell.length_a   1.000
_cell.length_b   1.000
_cell.length_c   1.000
_cell.angle_alpha   90.00
_cell.angle_beta   90.00
_cell.angle_gamma   90.00
#
_symmetry.space_group_name_H-M   'P 1'
#
loop_
_entity.id
_entity.type
_entity.pdbx_description
1 polymer ?
#
loop_
_entity_poly.entity_id
_entity_poly.type
_entity_poly.pdbx_seq_one_letter_code
_entity_poly.pdbx_strand_id
1 'polypeptide(L)'
;MKAKKRFGQNFLTDKKLLEDLTSLINVSSQDKFLEIGPGKGDLTENLINFCDCYFGIEVDRDLLTVLKNRFPKNKKAFINRDILKLNPSEIYPLNKFRVIGNIPYNISSPILDWCEKHYEKI
;
A
#
# COMPACT_ATOMS: atom_id res chain seq x y z
N MET A 1 0.31 -17.46 -12.85
CA MET A 1 -0.56 -16.52 -12.12
C MET A 1 -0.75 -16.91 -10.65
N LYS A 2 -1.30 -18.08 -10.40
CA LYS A 2 -1.48 -18.54 -9.01
C LYS A 2 -0.18 -18.66 -8.22
N ALA A 3 0.90 -19.12 -8.85
CA ALA A 3 2.18 -19.29 -8.19
C ALA A 3 2.77 -17.95 -7.72
N LYS A 4 2.67 -16.91 -8.54
CA LYS A 4 3.15 -15.57 -8.18
C LYS A 4 2.30 -14.97 -7.05
N LYS A 5 1.00 -15.16 -7.15
CA LYS A 5 0.07 -14.69 -6.14
C LYS A 5 0.32 -15.37 -4.80
N ARG A 6 0.54 -16.69 -4.83
CA ARG A 6 0.88 -17.44 -3.63
C ARG A 6 2.22 -17.01 -3.03
N PHE A 7 3.21 -16.73 -3.87
CA PHE A 7 4.49 -16.27 -3.39
C PHE A 7 4.36 -14.96 -2.62
N GLY A 8 3.64 -13.97 -3.18
CA GLY A 8 3.41 -12.71 -2.50
C GLY A 8 2.59 -12.88 -1.22
N GLN A 9 1.56 -13.73 -1.27
CA GLN A 9 0.75 -14.01 -0.10
C GLN A 9 1.55 -14.71 1.01
N ASN A 10 2.41 -15.67 0.64
CA ASN A 10 3.25 -16.36 1.62
C ASN A 10 4.22 -15.39 2.28
N PHE A 11 4.77 -14.46 1.53
CA PHE A 11 5.62 -13.43 2.07
C PHE A 11 4.89 -12.62 3.15
N LEU A 12 3.67 -12.18 2.84
CA LEU A 12 2.89 -11.35 3.77
C LEU A 12 2.29 -12.15 4.94
N THR A 13 2.11 -13.47 4.79
CA THR A 13 1.58 -14.29 5.87
C THR A 13 2.67 -14.81 6.81
N ASP A 14 3.94 -14.68 6.45
CA ASP A 14 5.04 -14.99 7.35
C ASP A 14 5.18 -13.87 8.36
N LYS A 15 4.77 -14.13 9.58
CA LYS A 15 4.75 -13.12 10.64
C LYS A 15 6.10 -12.52 10.91
N LYS A 16 7.15 -13.33 10.89
CA LYS A 16 8.50 -12.84 11.14
C LYS A 16 8.96 -11.89 10.05
N LEU A 17 8.75 -12.26 8.79
CA LEU A 17 9.08 -11.39 7.67
C LEU A 17 8.29 -10.09 7.73
N LEU A 18 7.01 -10.17 8.09
CA LEU A 18 6.16 -9.00 8.22
C LEU A 18 6.64 -8.08 9.35
N GLU A 19 7.03 -8.65 10.48
CA GLU A 19 7.57 -7.88 11.60
C GLU A 19 8.90 -7.22 11.23
N ASP A 20 9.79 -7.95 10.56
CA ASP A 20 11.07 -7.43 10.11
C ASP A 20 10.87 -6.29 9.11
N LEU A 21 9.95 -6.46 8.17
CA LEU A 21 9.62 -5.42 7.20
C LEU A 21 9.05 -4.19 7.88
N THR A 22 8.14 -4.37 8.83
CA THR A 22 7.56 -3.27 9.59
C THR A 22 8.63 -2.49 10.35
N SER A 23 9.58 -3.20 10.96
CA SER A 23 10.70 -2.56 11.65
C SER A 23 11.56 -1.72 10.71
N LEU A 24 11.82 -2.22 9.50
CA LEU A 24 12.58 -1.48 8.49
C LEU A 24 11.85 -0.23 8.02
N ILE A 25 10.54 -0.28 7.92
CA ILE A 25 9.73 0.86 7.53
C ILE A 25 9.82 1.96 8.59
N ASN A 26 9.91 1.58 9.84
CA ASN A 26 10.03 2.51 10.97
C ASN A 26 8.92 3.55 10.95
N VAL A 27 7.69 3.09 11.11
CA VAL A 27 6.50 3.94 11.04
C VAL A 27 6.50 4.96 12.16
N SER A 28 6.23 6.22 11.81
CA SER A 28 6.11 7.33 12.75
C SER A 28 4.68 7.87 12.73
N SER A 29 4.25 8.41 13.86
CA SER A 29 2.94 9.08 13.95
C SER A 29 2.84 10.32 13.05
N GLN A 30 3.93 10.78 12.47
CA GLN A 30 3.95 11.91 11.55
C GLN A 30 3.98 11.48 10.09
N ASP A 31 4.14 10.19 9.81
CA ASP A 31 4.22 9.67 8.45
C ASP A 31 2.88 9.74 7.73
N LYS A 32 2.95 10.02 6.44
CA LYS A 32 1.83 9.88 5.51
C LYS A 32 2.20 8.78 4.52
N PHE A 33 1.32 7.80 4.36
CA PHE A 33 1.58 6.64 3.50
C PHE A 33 0.61 6.55 2.33
N LEU A 34 1.14 6.06 1.23
CA LEU A 34 0.38 5.55 0.11
C LEU A 34 0.80 4.10 -0.09
N GLU A 35 -0.11 3.17 0.19
CA GLU A 35 0.16 1.75 -0.01
C GLU A 35 -0.41 1.30 -1.35
N ILE A 36 0.44 0.68 -2.17
CA ILE A 36 0.06 0.16 -3.48
C ILE A 36 -0.25 -1.32 -3.33
N GLY A 37 -1.48 -1.71 -3.69
CA GLY A 37 -1.89 -3.09 -3.66
C GLY A 37 -1.89 -3.70 -2.27
N PRO A 38 -2.63 -3.12 -1.30
CA PRO A 38 -2.62 -3.64 0.06
C PRO A 38 -3.13 -5.08 0.20
N GLY A 39 -3.79 -5.62 -0.82
CA GLY A 39 -4.27 -6.99 -0.81
C GLY A 39 -5.30 -7.22 0.29
N LYS A 40 -5.02 -8.14 1.19
CA LYS A 40 -5.91 -8.43 2.32
C LYS A 40 -5.65 -7.55 3.53
N GLY A 41 -4.60 -6.73 3.48
CA GLY A 41 -4.31 -5.74 4.51
C GLY A 41 -3.36 -6.20 5.61
N ASP A 42 -2.54 -7.22 5.36
CA ASP A 42 -1.63 -7.71 6.41
C ASP A 42 -0.54 -6.68 6.75
N LEU A 43 0.04 -6.03 5.75
CA LEU A 43 0.96 -4.93 6.01
C LEU A 43 0.21 -3.69 6.49
N THR A 44 -0.97 -3.44 5.92
CA THR A 44 -1.83 -2.31 6.28
C THR A 44 -2.09 -2.24 7.78
N GLU A 45 -2.32 -3.40 8.41
CA GLU A 45 -2.58 -3.49 9.85
C GLU A 45 -1.46 -2.86 10.69
N ASN A 46 -0.23 -2.94 10.19
CA ASN A 46 0.95 -2.39 10.87
C ASN A 46 1.23 -0.93 10.52
N LEU A 47 0.43 -0.32 9.67
CA LEU A 47 0.61 1.05 9.22
C LEU A 47 -0.53 1.97 9.63
N ILE A 48 -1.76 1.54 9.39
CA ILE A 48 -2.93 2.41 9.34
C ILE A 48 -3.24 3.13 10.64
N ASN A 49 -2.94 2.51 11.79
CA ASN A 49 -3.21 3.09 13.10
C ASN A 49 -1.97 3.70 13.75
N PHE A 50 -0.84 3.69 13.07
CA PHE A 50 0.44 4.12 13.64
C PHE A 50 1.06 5.31 12.90
N CYS A 51 0.43 5.76 11.84
CA CYS A 51 0.89 6.91 11.06
C CYS A 51 -0.14 8.04 11.14
N ASP A 52 0.24 9.19 10.61
CA ASP A 52 -0.64 10.36 10.58
C ASP A 52 -1.80 10.16 9.59
N CYS A 53 -1.46 9.70 8.39
CA CYS A 53 -2.43 9.51 7.33
C CYS A 53 -2.06 8.31 6.47
N TYR A 54 -3.06 7.59 5.99
CA TYR A 54 -2.88 6.41 5.17
C TYR A 54 -3.92 6.37 4.06
N PHE A 55 -3.47 6.02 2.86
CA PHE A 55 -4.35 5.65 1.75
C PHE A 55 -3.82 4.40 1.08
N GLY A 56 -4.73 3.49 0.75
CA GLY A 56 -4.43 2.26 0.03
C GLY A 56 -5.08 2.28 -1.34
N ILE A 57 -4.29 2.01 -2.37
CA ILE A 57 -4.75 2.00 -3.76
C ILE A 57 -4.84 0.55 -4.21
N GLU A 58 -6.06 0.08 -4.40
CA GLU A 58 -6.33 -1.32 -4.76
C GLU A 58 -7.17 -1.38 -6.03
N VAL A 59 -6.64 -2.05 -7.05
CA VAL A 59 -7.33 -2.18 -8.34
C VAL A 59 -8.36 -3.30 -8.32
N ASP A 60 -8.19 -4.31 -7.48
CA ASP A 60 -9.09 -5.46 -7.38
C ASP A 60 -10.27 -5.11 -6.47
N ARG A 61 -11.49 -5.13 -7.05
CA ARG A 61 -12.70 -4.76 -6.31
C ARG A 61 -13.04 -5.73 -5.18
N ASP A 62 -12.73 -7.01 -5.35
CA ASP A 62 -12.99 -8.00 -4.31
C ASP A 62 -12.07 -7.78 -3.12
N LEU A 63 -10.80 -7.50 -3.37
CA LEU A 63 -9.86 -7.17 -2.31
C LEU A 63 -10.22 -5.84 -1.65
N LEU A 64 -10.71 -4.88 -2.42
CA LEU A 64 -11.18 -3.62 -1.85
C LEU A 64 -12.29 -3.86 -0.82
N THR A 65 -13.23 -4.74 -1.14
CA THR A 65 -14.31 -5.11 -0.22
C THR A 65 -13.76 -5.77 1.04
N VAL A 66 -12.81 -6.69 0.88
CA VAL A 66 -12.14 -7.34 2.02
C VAL A 66 -11.47 -6.31 2.92
N LEU A 67 -10.76 -5.35 2.32
CA LEU A 67 -10.09 -4.29 3.07
C LEU A 67 -11.07 -3.42 3.86
N LYS A 68 -12.15 -3.01 3.22
CA LYS A 68 -13.15 -2.17 3.88
C LYS A 68 -13.86 -2.90 5.02
N ASN A 69 -14.02 -4.23 4.90
CA ASN A 69 -14.59 -5.04 5.96
C ASN A 69 -13.60 -5.26 7.10
N ARG A 70 -12.32 -5.40 6.78
CA ARG A 70 -11.27 -5.57 7.80
C ARG A 70 -11.00 -4.29 8.58
N PHE A 71 -11.10 -3.15 7.90
CA PHE A 71 -10.84 -1.83 8.50
C PHE A 71 -12.08 -0.94 8.39
N PRO A 72 -13.15 -1.28 9.10
CA PRO A 72 -14.44 -0.58 8.92
C PRO A 72 -14.42 0.90 9.31
N LYS A 73 -13.49 1.29 10.17
CA LYS A 73 -13.33 2.70 10.55
C LYS A 73 -12.55 3.51 9.52
N ASN A 74 -11.92 2.85 8.55
CA ASN A 74 -11.03 3.47 7.58
C ASN A 74 -11.48 3.20 6.14
N LYS A 75 -12.77 2.98 5.92
CA LYS A 75 -13.27 2.61 4.58
C LYS A 75 -12.88 3.61 3.50
N LYS A 76 -12.90 4.89 3.82
CA LYS A 76 -12.58 5.94 2.84
C LYS A 76 -11.11 6.01 2.46
N ALA A 77 -10.25 5.35 3.23
CA ALA A 77 -8.82 5.30 2.94
C ALA A 77 -8.49 4.36 1.77
N PHE A 78 -9.40 3.44 1.44
CA PHE A 78 -9.17 2.45 0.39
C PHE A 78 -9.83 2.89 -0.90
N ILE A 79 -9.03 3.10 -1.93
CA ILE A 79 -9.44 3.68 -3.20
C ILE A 79 -9.28 2.66 -4.31
N ASN A 80 -10.34 2.46 -5.10
CA ASN A 80 -10.32 1.54 -6.24
C ASN A 80 -9.79 2.26 -7.47
N ARG A 81 -8.49 2.23 -7.65
CA ARG A 81 -7.82 2.87 -8.77
C ARG A 81 -6.62 2.05 -9.23
N ASP A 82 -6.25 2.24 -10.47
CA ASP A 82 -4.97 1.78 -10.99
C ASP A 82 -3.91 2.83 -10.63
N ILE A 83 -2.90 2.42 -9.87
CA ILE A 83 -1.85 3.35 -9.42
C ILE A 83 -1.16 4.05 -10.60
N LEU A 84 -1.02 3.37 -11.73
CA LEU A 84 -0.34 3.94 -12.90
C LEU A 84 -1.12 5.11 -13.51
N LYS A 85 -2.40 5.22 -13.21
CA LYS A 85 -3.28 6.30 -13.68
C LYS A 85 -3.56 7.34 -12.63
N LEU A 86 -3.01 7.18 -11.43
CA LEU A 86 -3.24 8.07 -10.32
C LEU A 86 -2.21 9.20 -10.31
N ASN A 87 -2.68 10.43 -10.20
CA ASN A 87 -1.82 11.55 -9.85
C ASN A 87 -1.82 11.67 -8.33
N PRO A 88 -0.67 11.51 -7.66
CA PRO A 88 -0.65 11.51 -6.20
C PRO A 88 -1.12 12.83 -5.58
N SER A 89 -1.13 13.91 -6.31
CA SER A 89 -1.68 15.18 -5.83
C SER A 89 -3.19 15.12 -5.58
N GLU A 90 -3.89 14.15 -6.16
CA GLU A 90 -5.30 13.91 -5.86
C GLU A 90 -5.50 13.42 -4.42
N ILE A 91 -4.47 12.78 -3.85
CA ILE A 91 -4.53 12.21 -2.51
C ILE A 91 -3.83 13.13 -1.51
N TYR A 92 -2.62 13.57 -1.84
CA TYR A 92 -1.80 14.43 -1.00
C TYR A 92 -1.41 15.69 -1.78
N PRO A 93 -2.31 16.67 -1.88
CA PRO A 93 -2.03 17.87 -2.70
C PRO A 93 -0.93 18.76 -2.13
N LEU A 94 -0.78 18.80 -0.81
CA LEU A 94 0.14 19.73 -0.15
C LEU A 94 1.30 19.06 0.57
N ASN A 95 1.30 17.74 0.66
CA ASN A 95 2.27 17.03 1.51
C ASN A 95 3.05 16.00 0.71
N LYS A 96 4.28 15.75 1.17
CA LYS A 96 5.01 14.57 0.75
C LYS A 96 4.48 13.36 1.50
N PHE A 97 4.70 12.18 0.95
CA PHE A 97 4.24 10.93 1.51
C PHE A 97 5.22 9.82 1.19
N ARG A 98 5.11 8.72 1.93
CA ARG A 98 5.92 7.53 1.71
C ARG A 98 5.10 6.53 0.92
N VAL A 99 5.75 5.88 -0.05
CA VAL A 99 5.12 4.85 -0.88
C VAL A 99 5.60 3.50 -0.39
N ILE A 100 4.66 2.59 -0.21
CA ILE A 100 4.96 1.22 0.17
C ILE A 100 4.05 0.27 -0.60
N GLY A 101 4.53 -0.95 -0.84
CA GLY A 101 3.72 -1.97 -1.48
C GLY A 101 4.45 -3.29 -1.53
N ASN A 102 3.70 -4.38 -1.51
CA ASN A 102 4.21 -5.71 -1.76
C ASN A 102 3.67 -6.16 -3.11
N ILE A 103 4.42 -5.85 -4.16
CA ILE A 103 3.96 -5.95 -5.54
C ILE A 103 4.66 -7.11 -6.24
N PRO A 104 3.93 -7.88 -7.07
CA PRO A 104 4.58 -8.90 -7.90
C PRO A 104 5.67 -8.26 -8.76
N TYR A 105 6.83 -8.93 -8.87
CA TYR A 105 7.98 -8.38 -9.57
C TYR A 105 7.70 -8.03 -11.03
N ASN A 106 6.76 -8.74 -11.66
CA ASN A 106 6.44 -8.52 -13.07
C ASN A 106 5.72 -7.19 -13.35
N ILE A 107 5.21 -6.51 -12.32
CA ILE A 107 4.59 -5.19 -12.47
C ILE A 107 5.31 -4.11 -11.68
N SER A 108 6.44 -4.44 -11.05
CA SER A 108 7.19 -3.50 -10.24
C SER A 108 7.88 -2.42 -11.07
N SER A 109 8.34 -2.75 -12.30
CA SER A 109 9.01 -1.78 -13.15
C SER A 109 8.13 -0.59 -13.54
N PRO A 110 6.88 -0.79 -14.01
CA PRO A 110 5.98 0.34 -14.25
C PRO A 110 5.70 1.16 -12.99
N ILE A 111 5.62 0.52 -11.83
CA ILE A 111 5.39 1.21 -10.57
C ILE A 111 6.61 2.01 -10.16
N LEU A 112 7.81 1.49 -10.36
CA LEU A 112 9.04 2.24 -10.13
C LEU A 112 9.11 3.47 -11.04
N ASP A 113 8.70 3.33 -12.30
CA ASP A 113 8.62 4.46 -13.22
C ASP A 113 7.62 5.51 -12.73
N TRP A 114 6.49 5.07 -12.18
CA TRP A 114 5.50 5.96 -11.59
C TRP A 114 6.10 6.71 -10.39
N CYS A 115 6.82 6.03 -9.51
CA CYS A 115 7.49 6.65 -8.38
C CYS A 115 8.53 7.68 -8.83
N GLU A 116 9.32 7.34 -9.85
CA GLU A 116 10.32 8.25 -10.40
C GLU A 116 9.66 9.50 -10.98
N LYS A 117 8.56 9.32 -11.72
CA LYS A 117 7.80 10.42 -12.28
C LYS A 117 7.29 11.40 -11.22
N HIS A 118 6.95 10.88 -10.04
CA HIS A 118 6.36 11.66 -8.96
C HIS A 118 7.28 11.83 -7.75
N TYR A 119 8.60 11.64 -7.93
CA TYR A 119 9.51 11.59 -6.79
C TYR A 119 9.53 12.86 -5.95
N GLU A 120 9.18 13.99 -6.50
CA GLU A 120 9.12 15.25 -5.74
C GLU A 120 8.04 15.24 -4.67
N LYS A 121 7.05 14.36 -4.79
CA LYS A 121 5.97 14.19 -3.83
C LYS A 121 6.27 13.09 -2.79
N ILE A 122 7.27 12.29 -3.06
CA ILE A 122 7.57 11.09 -2.25
C ILE A 122 8.70 11.33 -1.27
#